data_436bc9b0a4ee2f021ce6aa619a3aa418
#
_entry.id   436bc9b0a4ee2f021ce6aa619a3aa418
#
_cell.length_a   1.000
_cell.length_b   1.000
_cell.length_c   1.000
_cell.angle_alpha   90.00
_cell.angle_beta   90.00
_cell.angle_gamma   90.00
#
_symmetry.space_group_name_H-M   'P 1'
#
loop_
_entity.id
_entity.type
_entity.pdbx_description
1 polymer ?
#
loop_
_entity_poly.entity_id
_entity_poly.type
_entity_poly.pdbx_seq_one_letter_code
_entity_poly.pdbx_strand_id
1 'polypeptide(L)'
;MMRSENLLIGELTIEVTRKKNLKNLYIRVKPPEGDITVSAPTGITMDEVKLFVLGKLQEITKVRDRMLSQERQSKREYVSGESHYLWGKPYRLQVIYEGKQRKIVRTPTKIIMTVPEGTSIDSREKLFIEWYRQELKRVLESVVSQCEKKTGVHANEFSVKNMRTRWGTCNIDKRRIWINLQLAKKPAECLEYVVIHELVHLLEKNHTH
;
A
#
# COMPACT_ATOMS: atom_id res chain seq x y z
N MET A 1 -23.25 4.40 15.86
CA MET A 1 -23.01 5.17 14.63
C MET A 1 -21.97 6.23 14.95
N MET A 2 -20.87 6.31 14.19
CA MET A 2 -19.94 7.44 14.27
C MET A 2 -20.62 8.63 13.56
N ARG A 3 -20.85 9.72 14.28
CA ARG A 3 -21.30 10.97 13.65
C ARG A 3 -20.07 11.69 13.11
N SER A 4 -20.01 11.93 11.82
CA SER A 4 -19.08 12.87 11.20
C SER A 4 -19.79 14.20 10.97
N GLU A 5 -19.11 15.29 11.28
CA GLU A 5 -19.57 16.67 11.08
C GLU A 5 -18.54 17.37 10.20
N ASN A 6 -18.96 18.33 9.39
CA ASN A 6 -18.03 19.09 8.55
C ASN A 6 -17.80 20.47 9.17
N LEU A 7 -16.54 20.85 9.29
CA LEU A 7 -16.08 22.17 9.71
C LEU A 7 -15.47 22.88 8.51
N LEU A 8 -15.95 24.10 8.22
CA LEU A 8 -15.42 24.94 7.16
C LEU A 8 -14.51 26.02 7.74
N ILE A 9 -13.28 26.11 7.24
CA ILE A 9 -12.30 27.16 7.61
C ILE A 9 -11.71 27.74 6.32
N GLY A 10 -12.17 28.92 5.92
CA GLY A 10 -11.86 29.48 4.61
C GLY A 10 -12.36 28.53 3.51
N GLU A 11 -11.48 28.13 2.61
CA GLU A 11 -11.78 27.17 1.53
C GLU A 11 -11.58 25.69 1.95
N LEU A 12 -11.15 25.44 3.18
CA LEU A 12 -10.86 24.09 3.66
C LEU A 12 -12.09 23.47 4.29
N THR A 13 -12.52 22.33 3.75
CA THR A 13 -13.54 21.47 4.37
C THR A 13 -12.83 20.38 5.19
N ILE A 14 -13.18 20.28 6.47
CA ILE A 14 -12.56 19.41 7.44
C ILE A 14 -13.60 18.45 7.99
N GLU A 15 -13.41 17.16 7.79
CA GLU A 15 -14.28 16.14 8.37
C GLU A 15 -13.90 15.91 9.84
N VAL A 16 -14.83 16.17 10.77
CA VAL A 16 -14.65 15.97 12.20
C VAL A 16 -15.37 14.69 12.63
N THR A 17 -14.63 13.73 13.15
CA THR A 17 -15.17 12.46 13.68
C THR A 17 -15.01 12.41 15.18
N ARG A 18 -16.10 12.16 15.92
CA ARG A 18 -16.09 12.06 17.38
C ARG A 18 -15.89 10.61 17.83
N LYS A 19 -14.97 10.41 18.80
CA LYS A 19 -14.62 9.07 19.33
C LYS A 19 -14.61 9.07 20.85
N LYS A 20 -15.32 8.12 21.46
CA LYS A 20 -15.45 7.99 22.92
C LYS A 20 -14.14 7.75 23.67
N ASN A 21 -13.18 7.06 23.02
CA ASN A 21 -11.93 6.62 23.68
C ASN A 21 -10.73 7.54 23.40
N LEU A 22 -10.97 8.74 22.85
CA LEU A 22 -9.90 9.70 22.64
C LEU A 22 -9.79 10.68 23.80
N LYS A 23 -8.55 11.01 24.17
CA LYS A 23 -8.23 12.05 25.15
C LYS A 23 -7.79 13.36 24.48
N ASN A 24 -7.25 13.29 23.28
CA ASN A 24 -6.68 14.42 22.56
C ASN A 24 -7.30 14.58 21.17
N LEU A 25 -7.14 15.77 20.58
CA LEU A 25 -7.46 16.09 19.19
C LEU A 25 -6.33 15.60 18.28
N TYR A 26 -6.69 14.97 17.16
CA TYR A 26 -5.74 14.53 16.15
C TYR A 26 -6.16 15.04 14.78
N ILE A 27 -5.22 15.69 14.07
CA ILE A 27 -5.40 16.11 12.69
C ILE A 27 -4.67 15.14 11.78
N ARG A 28 -5.28 14.83 10.65
CA ARG A 28 -4.64 14.05 9.57
C ARG A 28 -4.97 14.67 8.23
N VAL A 29 -3.94 14.85 7.42
CA VAL A 29 -4.08 15.16 5.99
C VAL A 29 -3.97 13.84 5.24
N LYS A 30 -5.01 13.48 4.48
CA LYS A 30 -5.08 12.17 3.79
C LYS A 30 -4.70 12.31 2.31
N PRO A 31 -3.81 11.45 1.79
CA PRO A 31 -3.64 11.32 0.36
C PRO A 31 -4.90 10.64 -0.27
N PRO A 32 -5.18 10.85 -1.57
CA PRO A 32 -4.39 11.63 -2.51
C PRO A 32 -4.78 13.12 -2.55
N GLU A 33 -5.98 13.51 -2.25
CA GLU A 33 -6.52 14.86 -2.47
C GLU A 33 -6.11 15.88 -1.39
N GLY A 34 -5.42 15.41 -0.34
CA GLY A 34 -5.07 16.26 0.80
C GLY A 34 -6.28 16.55 1.69
N ASP A 35 -7.23 15.62 1.77
CA ASP A 35 -8.40 15.72 2.64
C ASP A 35 -8.00 15.83 4.10
N ILE A 36 -8.62 16.79 4.79
CA ILE A 36 -8.30 17.04 6.19
C ILE A 36 -9.36 16.39 7.07
N THR A 37 -8.91 15.56 8.00
CA THR A 37 -9.80 14.94 8.99
C THR A 37 -9.32 15.21 10.40
N VAL A 38 -10.27 15.51 11.31
CA VAL A 38 -10.01 15.66 12.74
C VAL A 38 -10.71 14.53 13.50
N SER A 39 -9.97 13.87 14.36
CA SER A 39 -10.56 12.96 15.34
C SER A 39 -10.58 13.67 16.69
N ALA A 40 -11.78 13.84 17.25
CA ALA A 40 -12.02 14.56 18.49
C ALA A 40 -12.68 13.69 19.57
N PRO A 41 -12.40 13.92 20.86
CA PRO A 41 -13.19 13.37 21.96
C PRO A 41 -14.65 13.81 21.89
N THR A 42 -15.56 13.03 22.44
CA THR A 42 -17.00 13.35 22.42
C THR A 42 -17.40 14.58 23.23
N GLY A 43 -16.60 14.97 24.23
CA GLY A 43 -16.86 16.10 25.13
C GLY A 43 -16.35 17.44 24.64
N ILE A 44 -15.63 17.52 23.51
CA ILE A 44 -15.07 18.76 22.99
C ILE A 44 -16.09 19.45 22.07
N THR A 45 -16.27 20.76 22.20
CA THR A 45 -17.16 21.56 21.35
C THR A 45 -16.60 21.76 19.94
N MET A 46 -17.43 22.15 18.99
CA MET A 46 -16.96 22.46 17.63
C MET A 46 -16.07 23.70 17.59
N ASP A 47 -16.31 24.67 18.45
CA ASP A 47 -15.49 25.88 18.55
C ASP A 47 -14.07 25.57 19.06
N GLU A 48 -13.94 24.66 20.03
CA GLU A 48 -12.64 24.18 20.49
C GLU A 48 -11.89 23.43 19.37
N VAL A 49 -12.59 22.59 18.59
CA VAL A 49 -12.01 21.94 17.40
C VAL A 49 -11.54 23.00 16.40
N LYS A 50 -12.36 24.04 16.15
CA LYS A 50 -12.03 25.13 15.24
C LYS A 50 -10.79 25.90 15.68
N LEU A 51 -10.69 26.26 16.95
CA LEU A 51 -9.51 26.93 17.51
C LEU A 51 -8.25 26.06 17.38
N PHE A 52 -8.37 24.79 17.68
CA PHE A 52 -7.25 23.84 17.53
C PHE A 52 -6.77 23.74 16.08
N VAL A 53 -7.70 23.67 15.11
CA VAL A 53 -7.35 23.62 13.68
C VAL A 53 -6.72 24.93 13.23
N LEU A 54 -7.26 26.08 13.66
CA LEU A 54 -6.70 27.40 13.35
C LEU A 54 -5.26 27.54 13.85
N GLY A 55 -4.96 27.05 15.06
CA GLY A 55 -3.62 27.04 15.62
C GLY A 55 -2.63 26.18 14.85
N LYS A 56 -3.13 25.21 14.05
CA LYS A 56 -2.33 24.31 13.23
C LYS A 56 -2.44 24.56 11.71
N LEU A 57 -3.12 25.62 11.32
CA LEU A 57 -3.48 25.89 9.94
C LEU A 57 -2.24 25.95 9.00
N GLN A 58 -1.19 26.62 9.42
CA GLN A 58 0.03 26.72 8.63
C GLN A 58 0.72 25.35 8.41
N GLU A 59 0.76 24.50 9.44
CA GLU A 59 1.31 23.14 9.33
C GLU A 59 0.46 22.29 8.38
N ILE A 60 -0.87 22.36 8.51
CA ILE A 60 -1.84 21.66 7.69
C ILE A 60 -1.69 22.06 6.22
N THR A 61 -1.66 23.36 5.93
CA THR A 61 -1.50 23.88 4.58
C THR A 61 -0.18 23.44 3.98
N LYS A 62 0.95 23.57 4.71
CA LYS A 62 2.27 23.13 4.25
C LYS A 62 2.33 21.63 3.92
N VAL A 63 1.70 20.79 4.77
CA VAL A 63 1.64 19.34 4.53
C VAL A 63 0.76 19.05 3.31
N ARG A 64 -0.38 19.71 3.19
CA ARG A 64 -1.32 19.57 2.06
C ARG A 64 -0.66 19.99 0.75
N ASP A 65 -0.01 21.17 0.71
CA ASP A 65 0.66 21.67 -0.49
C ASP A 65 1.79 20.76 -0.93
N ARG A 66 2.62 20.28 0.03
CA ARG A 66 3.64 19.26 -0.26
C ARG A 66 3.01 17.99 -0.82
N MET A 67 1.86 17.57 -0.29
CA MET A 67 1.15 16.37 -0.75
C MET A 67 0.54 16.56 -2.14
N LEU A 68 0.02 17.75 -2.44
CA LEU A 68 -0.55 18.10 -3.75
C LEU A 68 0.51 18.33 -4.82
N SER A 69 1.69 18.86 -4.44
CA SER A 69 2.81 19.11 -5.35
C SER A 69 3.65 17.87 -5.66
N GLN A 70 3.47 16.76 -4.92
CA GLN A 70 4.14 15.51 -5.27
C GLN A 70 3.63 15.00 -6.61
N GLU A 71 4.54 14.85 -7.58
CA GLU A 71 4.25 14.14 -8.82
C GLU A 71 3.76 12.73 -8.49
N ARG A 72 2.49 12.50 -8.71
CA ARG A 72 1.89 11.18 -8.50
C ARG A 72 2.00 10.38 -9.79
N GLN A 73 2.32 9.11 -9.65
CA GLN A 73 2.08 8.20 -10.76
C GLN A 73 0.60 8.28 -11.12
N SER A 74 0.31 8.71 -12.34
CA SER A 74 -1.05 8.68 -12.90
C SER A 74 -1.66 7.30 -12.68
N LYS A 75 -2.97 7.26 -12.45
CA LYS A 75 -3.69 5.97 -12.34
C LYS A 75 -3.35 5.13 -13.57
N ARG A 76 -2.86 3.93 -13.34
CA ARG A 76 -2.47 3.05 -14.45
C ARG A 76 -3.70 2.61 -15.22
N GLU A 77 -3.59 2.64 -16.52
CA GLU A 77 -4.64 2.21 -17.44
C GLU A 77 -4.35 0.82 -18.01
N TYR A 78 -3.13 0.31 -17.76
CA TYR A 78 -2.65 -0.97 -18.27
C TYR A 78 -2.75 -1.04 -19.80
N VAL A 79 -2.20 -0.02 -20.46
CA VAL A 79 -2.13 0.13 -21.92
C VAL A 79 -0.71 -0.03 -22.44
N SER A 80 -0.59 -0.28 -23.74
CA SER A 80 0.72 -0.38 -24.40
C SER A 80 1.52 0.90 -24.22
N GLY A 81 2.80 0.76 -23.91
CA GLY A 81 3.73 1.87 -23.69
C GLY A 81 3.97 2.21 -22.20
N GLU A 82 3.11 1.78 -21.27
CA GLU A 82 3.36 1.95 -19.84
C GLU A 82 4.60 1.17 -19.38
N SER A 83 5.34 1.76 -18.42
CA SER A 83 6.45 1.09 -17.77
C SER A 83 6.02 0.42 -16.47
N HIS A 84 6.26 -0.87 -16.34
CA HIS A 84 5.99 -1.65 -15.15
C HIS A 84 7.28 -2.25 -14.60
N TYR A 85 7.43 -2.28 -13.29
CA TYR A 85 8.61 -2.83 -12.64
C TYR A 85 8.39 -4.29 -12.23
N LEU A 86 9.41 -5.11 -12.42
CA LEU A 86 9.50 -6.45 -11.84
C LEU A 86 10.94 -6.65 -11.33
N TRP A 87 11.09 -7.02 -10.07
CA TRP A 87 12.38 -7.22 -9.40
C TRP A 87 13.33 -6.04 -9.59
N GLY A 88 12.80 -4.81 -9.47
CA GLY A 88 13.55 -3.57 -9.62
C GLY A 88 13.84 -3.15 -11.07
N LYS A 89 13.59 -4.00 -12.06
CA LYS A 89 13.83 -3.71 -13.48
C LYS A 89 12.56 -3.17 -14.15
N PRO A 90 12.67 -2.11 -14.97
CA PRO A 90 11.55 -1.60 -15.76
C PRO A 90 11.32 -2.48 -17.00
N TYR A 91 10.06 -2.74 -17.30
CA TYR A 91 9.61 -3.44 -18.50
C TYR A 91 8.52 -2.61 -19.18
N ARG A 92 8.59 -2.50 -20.50
CA ARG A 92 7.54 -1.83 -21.27
C ARG A 92 6.37 -2.79 -21.50
N LEU A 93 5.15 -2.33 -21.15
CA LEU A 93 3.94 -3.10 -21.38
C LEU A 93 3.57 -3.05 -22.87
N GLN A 94 3.21 -4.20 -23.42
CA GLN A 94 2.59 -4.36 -24.71
C GLN A 94 1.27 -5.11 -24.52
N VAL A 95 0.16 -4.48 -24.86
CA VAL A 95 -1.17 -5.11 -24.81
C VAL A 95 -1.53 -5.58 -26.21
N ILE A 96 -1.89 -6.83 -26.35
CA ILE A 96 -2.36 -7.47 -27.57
C ILE A 96 -3.82 -7.85 -27.37
N TYR A 97 -4.68 -7.33 -28.21
CA TYR A 97 -6.11 -7.64 -28.19
C TYR A 97 -6.36 -8.79 -29.17
N GLU A 98 -6.45 -10.00 -28.65
CA GLU A 98 -6.59 -11.19 -29.50
C GLU A 98 -7.33 -12.32 -28.77
N GLY A 99 -8.22 -12.99 -29.49
CA GLY A 99 -8.90 -14.22 -29.03
C GLY A 99 -9.67 -14.07 -27.71
N LYS A 100 -9.77 -15.17 -26.97
CA LYS A 100 -10.48 -15.24 -25.67
C LYS A 100 -9.52 -15.43 -24.48
N GLN A 101 -8.23 -15.58 -24.73
CA GLN A 101 -7.24 -15.86 -23.68
C GLN A 101 -6.89 -14.60 -22.90
N ARG A 102 -6.60 -14.79 -21.62
CA ARG A 102 -6.09 -13.75 -20.73
C ARG A 102 -4.79 -14.26 -20.13
N LYS A 103 -3.66 -13.73 -20.59
CA LYS A 103 -2.34 -14.12 -20.12
C LYS A 103 -1.37 -12.96 -20.10
N ILE A 104 -0.39 -13.06 -19.22
CA ILE A 104 0.76 -12.15 -19.21
C ILE A 104 2.02 -13.01 -19.33
N VAL A 105 2.90 -12.60 -20.25
CA VAL A 105 4.19 -13.23 -20.47
C VAL A 105 5.28 -12.17 -20.37
N ARG A 106 6.34 -12.48 -19.66
CA ARG A 106 7.54 -11.64 -19.60
C ARG A 106 8.57 -12.11 -20.62
N THR A 107 9.08 -11.17 -21.38
CA THR A 107 10.28 -11.31 -22.22
C THR A 107 11.46 -10.58 -21.56
N PRO A 108 12.68 -10.64 -22.08
CA PRO A 108 13.81 -9.89 -21.51
C PRO A 108 13.59 -8.37 -21.41
N THR A 109 12.77 -7.76 -22.28
CA THR A 109 12.60 -6.31 -22.38
C THR A 109 11.17 -5.83 -22.19
N LYS A 110 10.18 -6.71 -22.31
CA LYS A 110 8.77 -6.35 -22.29
C LYS A 110 7.94 -7.28 -21.42
N ILE A 111 6.81 -6.77 -20.97
CA ILE A 111 5.69 -7.55 -20.44
C ILE A 111 4.59 -7.52 -21.52
N ILE A 112 4.20 -8.69 -22.01
CA ILE A 112 3.15 -8.84 -23.03
C ILE A 112 1.89 -9.32 -22.34
N MET A 113 0.83 -8.52 -22.42
CA MET A 113 -0.51 -8.86 -21.93
C MET A 113 -1.40 -9.18 -23.12
N THR A 114 -1.91 -10.40 -23.23
CA THR A 114 -2.91 -10.79 -24.23
C THR A 114 -4.28 -10.85 -23.56
N VAL A 115 -5.25 -10.11 -24.11
CA VAL A 115 -6.63 -10.03 -23.58
C VAL A 115 -7.62 -9.92 -24.75
N PRO A 116 -8.89 -10.33 -24.55
CA PRO A 116 -9.95 -10.08 -25.53
C PRO A 116 -10.15 -8.59 -25.78
N GLU A 117 -10.58 -8.24 -26.98
CA GLU A 117 -10.99 -6.88 -27.32
C GLU A 117 -12.10 -6.38 -26.36
N GLY A 118 -12.10 -5.10 -26.01
CA GLY A 118 -13.05 -4.51 -25.07
C GLY A 118 -12.81 -4.86 -23.58
N THR A 119 -11.69 -5.54 -23.23
CA THR A 119 -11.36 -5.82 -21.84
C THR A 119 -11.17 -4.52 -21.04
N SER A 120 -11.96 -4.36 -19.96
CA SER A 120 -11.92 -3.16 -19.11
C SER A 120 -10.58 -2.98 -18.38
N ILE A 121 -10.29 -1.75 -17.98
CA ILE A 121 -9.10 -1.40 -17.17
C ILE A 121 -9.04 -2.25 -15.89
N ASP A 122 -10.16 -2.37 -15.17
CA ASP A 122 -10.23 -3.16 -13.93
C ASP A 122 -9.91 -4.65 -14.17
N SER A 123 -10.32 -5.20 -15.31
CA SER A 123 -10.02 -6.59 -15.67
C SER A 123 -8.54 -6.77 -16.01
N ARG A 124 -7.92 -5.80 -16.67
CA ARG A 124 -6.48 -5.78 -16.95
C ARG A 124 -5.68 -5.63 -15.66
N GLU A 125 -6.13 -4.77 -14.73
CA GLU A 125 -5.51 -4.60 -13.42
C GLU A 125 -5.53 -5.91 -12.63
N LYS A 126 -6.70 -6.59 -12.53
CA LYS A 126 -6.83 -7.88 -11.84
C LYS A 126 -5.89 -8.94 -12.42
N LEU A 127 -5.80 -9.02 -13.75
CA LEU A 127 -4.90 -9.94 -14.43
C LEU A 127 -3.43 -9.63 -14.08
N PHE A 128 -3.07 -8.35 -14.03
CA PHE A 128 -1.71 -7.91 -13.70
C PHE A 128 -1.36 -8.18 -12.23
N ILE A 129 -2.30 -7.95 -11.30
CA ILE A 129 -2.16 -8.27 -9.88
C ILE A 129 -1.92 -9.76 -9.68
N GLU A 130 -2.69 -10.61 -10.39
CA GLU A 130 -2.53 -12.06 -10.27
C GLU A 130 -1.20 -12.54 -10.86
N TRP A 131 -0.77 -11.97 -11.98
CA TRP A 131 0.54 -12.25 -12.54
C TRP A 131 1.69 -11.87 -11.58
N TYR A 132 1.64 -10.70 -10.94
CA TYR A 132 2.60 -10.33 -9.91
C TYR A 132 2.60 -11.31 -8.73
N ARG A 133 1.43 -11.80 -8.36
CA ARG A 133 1.29 -12.79 -7.28
C ARG A 133 2.01 -14.10 -7.64
N GLN A 134 1.86 -14.55 -8.86
CA GLN A 134 2.54 -15.75 -9.36
C GLN A 134 4.06 -15.56 -9.42
N GLU A 135 4.53 -14.40 -9.93
CA GLU A 135 5.96 -14.08 -9.96
C GLU A 135 6.56 -14.02 -8.54
N LEU A 136 5.84 -13.41 -7.59
CA LEU A 136 6.31 -13.36 -6.20
C LEU A 136 6.33 -14.73 -5.54
N LYS A 137 5.28 -15.52 -5.69
CA LYS A 137 5.22 -16.89 -5.12
C LYS A 137 6.33 -17.78 -5.65
N ARG A 138 6.66 -17.69 -6.94
CA ARG A 138 7.73 -18.49 -7.57
C ARG A 138 9.09 -18.30 -6.90
N VAL A 139 9.38 -17.08 -6.42
CA VAL A 139 10.65 -16.73 -5.79
C VAL A 139 10.59 -16.90 -4.28
N LEU A 140 9.40 -16.71 -3.68
CA LEU A 140 9.22 -16.65 -2.24
C LEU A 140 9.66 -17.91 -1.51
N GLU A 141 9.35 -19.09 -2.03
CA GLU A 141 9.72 -20.38 -1.40
C GLU A 141 11.24 -20.51 -1.24
N SER A 142 11.99 -20.19 -2.30
CA SER A 142 13.45 -20.22 -2.27
C SER A 142 14.02 -19.19 -1.28
N VAL A 143 13.50 -17.97 -1.28
CA VAL A 143 13.94 -16.89 -0.36
C VAL A 143 13.62 -17.26 1.07
N VAL A 144 12.43 -17.76 1.36
CA VAL A 144 12.03 -18.21 2.71
C VAL A 144 12.97 -19.30 3.21
N SER A 145 13.20 -20.34 2.41
CA SER A 145 14.10 -21.45 2.81
C SER A 145 15.51 -20.96 3.15
N GLN A 146 16.04 -19.99 2.39
CA GLN A 146 17.35 -19.40 2.67
C GLN A 146 17.34 -18.54 3.95
N CYS A 147 16.30 -17.73 4.14
CA CYS A 147 16.17 -16.87 5.31
C CYS A 147 15.97 -17.67 6.60
N GLU A 148 15.16 -18.74 6.57
CA GLU A 148 14.96 -19.64 7.71
C GLU A 148 16.28 -20.34 8.10
N LYS A 149 17.08 -20.78 7.13
CA LYS A 149 18.42 -21.33 7.40
C LYS A 149 19.35 -20.31 8.04
N LYS A 150 19.32 -19.05 7.56
CA LYS A 150 20.17 -17.96 8.10
C LYS A 150 19.79 -17.57 9.52
N THR A 151 18.51 -17.54 9.83
CA THR A 151 17.97 -17.05 11.12
C THR A 151 17.79 -18.17 12.15
N GLY A 152 17.69 -19.43 11.73
CA GLY A 152 17.30 -20.55 12.57
C GLY A 152 15.82 -20.51 13.00
N VAL A 153 15.01 -19.62 12.41
CA VAL A 153 13.60 -19.40 12.77
C VAL A 153 12.70 -19.89 11.65
N HIS A 154 11.65 -20.63 12.00
CA HIS A 154 10.68 -21.16 11.04
C HIS A 154 9.29 -20.57 11.25
N ALA A 155 8.62 -20.22 10.17
CA ALA A 155 7.20 -19.87 10.19
C ALA A 155 6.37 -21.06 9.67
N ASN A 156 5.11 -21.15 10.15
CA ASN A 156 4.22 -22.22 9.69
C ASN A 156 3.66 -21.95 8.30
N GLU A 157 3.53 -20.68 7.93
CA GLU A 157 2.91 -20.29 6.67
C GLU A 157 3.41 -18.93 6.20
N PHE A 158 3.70 -18.84 4.90
CA PHE A 158 3.90 -17.58 4.19
C PHE A 158 2.79 -17.38 3.16
N SER A 159 2.20 -16.20 3.16
CA SER A 159 1.14 -15.83 2.22
C SER A 159 1.40 -14.46 1.59
N VAL A 160 0.87 -14.25 0.38
CA VAL A 160 1.01 -12.98 -0.34
C VAL A 160 -0.29 -12.19 -0.28
N LYS A 161 -0.21 -10.95 0.20
CA LYS A 161 -1.35 -10.03 0.31
C LYS A 161 -1.01 -8.67 -0.31
N ASN A 162 -1.94 -8.05 -1.01
CA ASN A 162 -1.77 -6.67 -1.48
C ASN A 162 -2.09 -5.72 -0.33
N MET A 163 -1.06 -5.11 0.27
CA MET A 163 -1.17 -4.23 1.44
C MET A 163 -0.85 -2.79 1.06
N ARG A 164 -1.50 -1.83 1.72
CA ARG A 164 -1.29 -0.39 1.45
C ARG A 164 -0.16 0.23 2.26
N THR A 165 0.03 -0.20 3.50
CA THR A 165 0.86 0.51 4.50
C THR A 165 2.01 -0.30 5.06
N ARG A 166 2.12 -1.59 4.77
CA ARG A 166 3.13 -2.48 5.33
C ARG A 166 3.77 -3.33 4.24
N TRP A 167 5.06 -3.64 4.38
CA TRP A 167 5.78 -4.53 3.48
C TRP A 167 5.65 -6.00 3.86
N GLY A 168 5.48 -6.28 5.15
CA GLY A 168 5.15 -7.57 5.70
C GLY A 168 4.32 -7.44 6.96
N THR A 169 3.81 -8.54 7.48
CA THR A 169 3.18 -8.64 8.80
C THR A 169 3.35 -10.05 9.33
N CYS A 170 3.69 -10.18 10.62
CA CYS A 170 3.78 -11.43 11.34
C CYS A 170 2.61 -11.59 12.32
N ASN A 171 1.96 -12.76 12.29
CA ASN A 171 1.10 -13.23 13.36
C ASN A 171 1.89 -14.24 14.18
N ILE A 172 2.33 -13.83 15.36
CA ILE A 172 3.23 -14.61 16.25
C ILE A 172 2.53 -15.88 16.73
N ASP A 173 1.28 -15.78 17.18
CA ASP A 173 0.54 -16.91 17.75
C ASP A 173 0.35 -18.06 16.75
N LYS A 174 0.08 -17.70 15.49
CA LYS A 174 -0.09 -18.66 14.38
C LYS A 174 1.20 -18.95 13.65
N ARG A 175 2.29 -18.26 13.95
CA ARG A 175 3.56 -18.28 13.21
C ARG A 175 3.36 -18.12 11.71
N ARG A 176 2.48 -17.16 11.33
CA ARG A 176 2.08 -16.88 9.95
C ARG A 176 2.58 -15.52 9.52
N ILE A 177 3.21 -15.46 8.36
CA ILE A 177 3.76 -14.24 7.77
C ILE A 177 3.03 -13.91 6.47
N TRP A 178 2.61 -12.63 6.31
CA TRP A 178 2.12 -12.10 5.05
C TRP A 178 3.16 -11.17 4.44
N ILE A 179 3.44 -11.40 3.17
CA ILE A 179 4.36 -10.59 2.35
C ILE A 179 3.55 -9.72 1.40
N ASN A 180 3.93 -8.45 1.28
CA ASN A 180 3.24 -7.52 0.40
C ASN A 180 3.53 -7.81 -1.07
N LEU A 181 2.47 -7.93 -1.87
CA LEU A 181 2.54 -8.11 -3.32
C LEU A 181 3.41 -7.07 -4.02
N GLN A 182 3.46 -5.83 -3.50
CA GLN A 182 4.24 -4.74 -4.09
C GLN A 182 5.75 -5.01 -4.06
N LEU A 183 6.24 -5.98 -3.27
CA LEU A 183 7.64 -6.40 -3.27
C LEU A 183 8.06 -7.04 -4.61
N ALA A 184 7.15 -7.63 -5.36
CA ALA A 184 7.45 -8.10 -6.72
C ALA A 184 7.99 -6.99 -7.65
N LYS A 185 7.68 -5.72 -7.35
CA LYS A 185 8.14 -4.54 -8.12
C LYS A 185 9.48 -3.99 -7.67
N LYS A 186 9.99 -4.44 -6.51
CA LYS A 186 11.22 -3.96 -5.88
C LYS A 186 12.39 -4.91 -6.20
N PRO A 187 13.64 -4.47 -6.01
CA PRO A 187 14.78 -5.38 -6.07
C PRO A 187 14.61 -6.60 -5.16
N ALA A 188 15.18 -7.73 -5.56
CA ALA A 188 14.98 -9.01 -4.85
C ALA A 188 15.49 -8.97 -3.40
N GLU A 189 16.51 -8.15 -3.13
CA GLU A 189 17.09 -7.93 -1.80
C GLU A 189 16.06 -7.34 -0.82
N CYS A 190 15.10 -6.54 -1.34
CA CYS A 190 14.01 -6.01 -0.51
C CYS A 190 13.10 -7.14 0.00
N LEU A 191 12.88 -8.18 -0.80
CA LEU A 191 12.08 -9.34 -0.39
C LEU A 191 12.81 -10.11 0.72
N GLU A 192 14.09 -10.39 0.54
CA GLU A 192 14.93 -11.08 1.54
C GLU A 192 14.91 -10.31 2.87
N TYR A 193 15.14 -8.99 2.82
CA TYR A 193 15.11 -8.13 4.00
C TYR A 193 13.77 -8.23 4.75
N VAL A 194 12.65 -8.11 4.04
CA VAL A 194 11.33 -8.18 4.66
C VAL A 194 11.05 -9.56 5.24
N VAL A 195 11.44 -10.64 4.56
CA VAL A 195 11.26 -12.00 5.08
C VAL A 195 12.04 -12.20 6.38
N ILE A 196 13.31 -11.77 6.44
CA ILE A 196 14.12 -11.85 7.67
C ILE A 196 13.47 -11.00 8.77
N HIS A 197 13.04 -9.78 8.46
CA HIS A 197 12.40 -8.87 9.42
C HIS A 197 11.14 -9.51 10.06
N GLU A 198 10.28 -10.11 9.25
CA GLU A 198 9.08 -10.77 9.76
C GLU A 198 9.39 -12.08 10.52
N LEU A 199 10.45 -12.81 10.15
CA LEU A 199 10.91 -13.98 10.90
C LEU A 199 11.43 -13.59 12.30
N VAL A 200 12.17 -12.48 12.40
CA VAL A 200 12.67 -11.97 13.69
C VAL A 200 11.52 -11.62 14.64
N HIS A 201 10.38 -11.14 14.13
CA HIS A 201 9.19 -10.92 14.96
C HIS A 201 8.61 -12.19 15.63
N LEU A 202 8.97 -13.38 15.14
CA LEU A 202 8.62 -14.64 15.83
C LEU A 202 9.44 -14.87 17.11
N LEU A 203 10.59 -14.19 17.26
CA LEU A 203 11.45 -14.21 18.44
C LEU A 203 11.20 -12.98 19.32
N GLU A 204 11.13 -11.80 18.70
CA GLU A 204 11.03 -10.52 19.40
C GLU A 204 9.82 -9.73 18.89
N LYS A 205 8.87 -9.48 19.77
CA LYS A 205 7.58 -8.84 19.43
C LYS A 205 7.71 -7.34 19.14
N ASN A 206 8.64 -6.68 19.79
CA ASN A 206 8.79 -5.23 19.77
C ASN A 206 10.09 -4.83 19.06
N HIS A 207 10.05 -3.71 18.36
CA HIS A 207 11.27 -3.03 17.92
C HIS A 207 11.88 -2.34 19.14
N THR A 208 12.76 -3.03 19.88
CA THR A 208 13.62 -2.39 20.89
C THR A 208 14.70 -1.60 20.20
N HIS A 209 14.81 -0.31 20.53
CA HIS A 209 15.90 0.56 20.08
C HIS A 209 17.17 0.27 20.85
#